data_dc5974af298a8ef0808ddadd06c7e71c
#
_entry.id   dc5974af298a8ef0808ddadd06c7e71c
#
_cell.length_a   1.000
_cell.length_b   1.000
_cell.length_c   1.000
_cell.angle_alpha   90.00
_cell.angle_beta   90.00
_cell.angle_gamma   90.00
#
_symmetry.space_group_name_H-M   'P 1'
#
loop_
_entity.id
_entity.type
_entity.pdbx_description
1 polymer ?
#
loop_
_entity_poly.entity_id
_entity_poly.type
_entity_poly.pdbx_seq_one_letter_code
_entity_poly.pdbx_strand_id
1 'polypeptide(L)'
;MEYASLGVQALDKALDGGISKGQTVLVTGTPGCGIELFAKQFASTGIGSENVVYIATAERDEEVLSTMKKFGWREDIKIINIGTRYYENVLAKRLEVSKHRYEGLTMKDIMRPSGPIIDDDQINFLTALTYEVSSIPPPFRLIVDSL
;
A
#
# COMPACT_ATOMS: atom_id res chain seq x y z
N MET A 1 8.44 -25.58 11.05
CA MET A 1 7.86 -24.49 10.22
C MET A 1 7.55 -23.32 11.12
N GLU A 2 7.87 -22.11 10.67
CA GLU A 2 7.48 -20.93 11.40
C GLU A 2 6.12 -20.42 10.89
N TYR A 3 5.21 -20.17 11.81
CA TYR A 3 3.88 -19.64 11.51
C TYR A 3 3.78 -18.16 11.86
N ALA A 4 2.96 -17.44 11.13
CA ALA A 4 2.59 -16.07 11.39
C ALA A 4 1.13 -16.04 11.85
N SER A 5 0.89 -15.46 13.03
CA SER A 5 -0.45 -15.27 13.56
C SER A 5 -1.25 -14.33 12.67
N LEU A 6 -2.52 -14.65 12.47
CA LEU A 6 -3.48 -13.80 11.76
C LEU A 6 -4.10 -12.73 12.67
N GLY A 7 -3.84 -12.80 13.97
CA GLY A 7 -4.39 -11.87 14.95
C GLY A 7 -5.81 -12.21 15.44
N VAL A 8 -6.36 -13.29 14.95
CA VAL A 8 -7.65 -13.82 15.38
C VAL A 8 -7.42 -15.17 16.02
N GLN A 9 -7.47 -15.23 17.35
CA GLN A 9 -7.10 -16.40 18.12
C GLN A 9 -7.85 -17.68 17.69
N ALA A 10 -9.15 -17.59 17.40
CA ALA A 10 -9.94 -18.72 16.95
C ALA A 10 -9.47 -19.24 15.59
N LEU A 11 -9.06 -18.33 14.70
CA LEU A 11 -8.57 -18.68 13.37
C LEU A 11 -7.15 -19.26 13.46
N ASP A 12 -6.29 -18.66 14.24
CA ASP A 12 -4.93 -19.18 14.48
C ASP A 12 -4.97 -20.59 15.06
N LYS A 13 -5.89 -20.84 16.00
CA LYS A 13 -6.11 -22.16 16.57
C LYS A 13 -6.61 -23.19 15.54
N ALA A 14 -7.52 -22.76 14.65
CA ALA A 14 -8.03 -23.62 13.59
C ALA A 14 -6.98 -23.95 12.52
N LEU A 15 -5.95 -23.13 12.41
CA LEU A 15 -4.83 -23.27 11.48
C LEU A 15 -3.53 -23.78 12.16
N ASP A 16 -3.66 -24.38 13.34
CA ASP A 16 -2.53 -24.93 14.11
C ASP A 16 -1.39 -23.91 14.38
N GLY A 17 -1.75 -22.64 14.57
CA GLY A 17 -0.82 -21.57 14.93
C GLY A 17 -0.76 -20.39 13.95
N GLY A 18 -1.51 -20.43 12.87
CA GLY A 18 -1.56 -19.38 11.87
C GLY A 18 -1.17 -19.86 10.47
N ILE A 19 -0.65 -18.95 9.65
CA ILE A 19 -0.19 -19.28 8.29
C ILE A 19 1.32 -19.47 8.26
N SER A 20 1.81 -20.36 7.41
CA SER A 20 3.24 -20.53 7.21
C SER A 20 3.88 -19.25 6.68
N LYS A 21 5.00 -18.84 7.26
CA LYS A 21 5.75 -17.68 6.77
C LYS A 21 6.15 -17.85 5.30
N GLY A 22 6.16 -16.76 4.56
CA GLY A 22 6.45 -16.76 3.12
C GLY A 22 5.24 -17.05 2.22
N GLN A 23 4.08 -17.31 2.80
CA GLN A 23 2.84 -17.47 2.03
C GLN A 23 2.11 -16.15 1.82
N THR A 24 1.37 -16.08 0.72
CA THR A 24 0.42 -15.01 0.43
C THR A 24 -1.00 -15.51 0.68
N VAL A 25 -1.79 -14.71 1.38
CA VAL A 25 -3.18 -15.00 1.69
C VAL A 25 -4.08 -13.96 1.02
N LEU A 26 -5.05 -14.43 0.26
CA LEU A 26 -6.11 -13.60 -0.29
C LEU A 26 -7.36 -13.75 0.58
N VAL A 27 -7.85 -12.63 1.09
CA VAL A 27 -9.10 -12.56 1.86
C VAL A 27 -10.17 -11.90 1.00
N THR A 28 -11.26 -12.59 0.78
CA THR A 28 -12.39 -12.09 0.00
C THR A 28 -13.68 -12.10 0.80
N GLY A 29 -14.56 -11.16 0.52
CA GLY A 29 -15.86 -11.07 1.19
C GLY A 29 -16.76 -10.03 0.53
N THR A 30 -18.00 -9.99 0.98
CA THR A 30 -18.96 -8.98 0.53
C THR A 30 -18.66 -7.62 1.14
N PRO A 31 -19.04 -6.51 0.49
CA PRO A 31 -18.88 -5.18 1.08
C PRO A 31 -19.51 -5.09 2.48
N GLY A 32 -18.78 -4.49 3.41
CA GLY A 32 -19.22 -4.32 4.80
C GLY A 32 -19.03 -5.54 5.71
N CYS A 33 -18.39 -6.62 5.24
CA CYS A 33 -18.14 -7.80 6.10
C CYS A 33 -16.92 -7.65 7.02
N GLY A 34 -16.16 -6.54 6.94
CA GLY A 34 -15.05 -6.23 7.86
C GLY A 34 -13.69 -6.71 7.39
N ILE A 35 -13.50 -6.99 6.10
CA ILE A 35 -12.17 -7.38 5.55
C ILE A 35 -11.12 -6.33 5.88
N GLU A 36 -11.47 -5.06 5.77
CA GLU A 36 -10.59 -3.93 6.06
C GLU A 36 -10.15 -3.91 7.54
N LEU A 37 -11.01 -4.35 8.43
CA LEU A 37 -10.67 -4.50 9.85
C LEU A 37 -9.73 -5.68 10.07
N PHE A 38 -9.97 -6.79 9.40
CA PHE A 38 -9.11 -7.95 9.45
C PHE A 38 -7.69 -7.62 8.96
N ALA A 39 -7.56 -6.88 7.87
CA ALA A 39 -6.27 -6.42 7.35
C ALA A 39 -5.49 -5.58 8.38
N LYS A 40 -6.15 -4.64 9.06
CA LYS A 40 -5.56 -3.80 10.09
C LYS A 40 -5.18 -4.59 11.35
N GLN A 41 -6.01 -5.53 11.76
CA GLN A 41 -5.70 -6.42 12.88
C GLN A 41 -4.50 -7.31 12.58
N PHE A 42 -4.43 -7.87 11.37
CA PHE A 42 -3.29 -8.63 10.91
C PHE A 42 -2.00 -7.80 10.90
N ALA A 43 -2.07 -6.53 10.45
CA ALA A 43 -0.95 -5.61 10.52
C ALA A 43 -0.48 -5.39 11.96
N SER A 44 -1.41 -5.06 12.86
CA SER A 44 -1.10 -4.81 14.28
C SER A 44 -0.42 -5.99 14.95
N THR A 45 -0.79 -7.20 14.60
CA THR A 45 -0.26 -8.44 15.20
C THR A 45 1.23 -8.65 14.92
N GLY A 46 1.73 -8.17 13.79
CA GLY A 46 3.15 -8.27 13.42
C GLY A 46 4.06 -7.25 14.13
N ILE A 47 3.50 -6.21 14.71
CA ILE A 47 4.28 -5.12 15.32
C ILE A 47 5.13 -5.63 16.49
N GLY A 48 6.40 -5.31 16.44
CA GLY A 48 7.39 -5.69 17.46
C GLY A 48 8.15 -6.98 17.16
N SER A 49 7.65 -7.81 16.24
CA SER A 49 8.35 -9.02 15.78
C SER A 49 8.72 -8.99 14.30
N GLU A 50 8.02 -8.20 13.53
CA GLU A 50 8.17 -8.08 12.07
C GLU A 50 8.16 -6.62 11.64
N ASN A 51 8.74 -6.33 10.49
CA ASN A 51 8.58 -5.05 9.81
C ASN A 51 7.22 -5.02 9.12
N VAL A 52 6.31 -4.19 9.59
CA VAL A 52 4.94 -4.16 9.06
C VAL A 52 4.78 -3.03 8.06
N VAL A 53 4.38 -3.39 6.84
CA VAL A 53 4.11 -2.44 5.75
C VAL A 53 2.68 -2.62 5.28
N TYR A 54 1.94 -1.52 5.29
CA TYR A 54 0.54 -1.45 4.88
C TYR A 54 0.42 -0.59 3.62
N ILE A 55 0.02 -1.20 2.52
CA ILE A 55 -0.25 -0.50 1.27
C ILE A 55 -1.72 -0.11 1.26
N ALA A 56 -1.98 1.19 1.45
CA ALA A 56 -3.31 1.76 1.43
C ALA A 56 -3.67 2.21 0.01
N THR A 57 -4.77 1.68 -0.51
CA THR A 57 -5.27 2.00 -1.85
C THR A 57 -6.53 2.85 -1.82
N ALA A 58 -7.36 2.71 -0.80
CA ALA A 58 -8.67 3.35 -0.72
C ALA A 58 -8.82 4.33 0.46
N GLU A 59 -8.02 4.20 1.50
CA GLU A 59 -8.10 5.02 2.72
C GLU A 59 -6.91 5.97 2.83
N ARG A 60 -7.09 7.06 3.58
CA ARG A 60 -6.00 7.95 3.99
C ARG A 60 -5.23 7.34 5.15
N ASP A 61 -3.98 7.75 5.32
CA ASP A 61 -3.13 7.27 6.40
C ASP A 61 -3.77 7.50 7.78
N GLU A 62 -4.36 8.68 7.98
CA GLU A 62 -5.03 9.05 9.23
C GLU A 62 -6.25 8.17 9.51
N GLU A 63 -6.97 7.74 8.48
CA GLU A 63 -8.13 6.87 8.61
C GLU A 63 -7.72 5.47 9.03
N VAL A 64 -6.65 4.94 8.43
CA VAL A 64 -6.07 3.65 8.80
C VAL A 64 -5.65 3.65 10.27
N LEU A 65 -4.84 4.63 10.67
CA LEU A 65 -4.33 4.73 12.04
C LEU A 65 -5.44 5.01 13.06
N SER A 66 -6.40 5.87 12.71
CA SER A 66 -7.56 6.17 13.57
C SER A 66 -8.41 4.93 13.83
N THR A 67 -8.62 4.10 12.81
CA THR A 67 -9.33 2.83 12.96
C THR A 67 -8.57 1.88 13.86
N MET A 68 -7.26 1.72 13.66
CA MET A 68 -6.43 0.87 14.52
C MET A 68 -6.49 1.31 15.98
N LYS A 69 -6.35 2.61 16.22
CA LYS A 69 -6.46 3.20 17.55
C LYS A 69 -7.82 2.97 18.21
N LYS A 70 -8.90 3.13 17.46
CA LYS A 70 -10.27 2.90 17.93
C LYS A 70 -10.48 1.48 18.46
N PHE A 71 -9.84 0.50 17.84
CA PHE A 71 -9.90 -0.90 18.27
C PHE A 71 -8.82 -1.28 19.31
N GLY A 72 -8.00 -0.32 19.73
CA GLY A 72 -6.93 -0.57 20.70
C GLY A 72 -5.76 -1.38 20.11
N TRP A 73 -5.63 -1.39 18.79
CA TRP A 73 -4.51 -2.06 18.12
C TRP A 73 -3.28 -1.16 18.07
N ARG A 74 -2.11 -1.80 18.00
CA ARG A 74 -0.85 -1.07 17.80
C ARG A 74 -0.81 -0.48 16.39
N GLU A 75 -0.25 0.72 16.28
CA GLU A 75 -0.26 1.52 15.05
C GLU A 75 1.15 1.86 14.50
N ASP A 76 2.19 1.23 15.04
CA ASP A 76 3.58 1.40 14.57
C ASP A 76 3.82 0.63 13.27
N ILE A 77 3.19 1.08 12.20
CA ILE A 77 3.28 0.49 10.87
C ILE A 77 3.80 1.51 9.85
N LYS A 78 4.49 1.03 8.82
CA LYS A 78 4.82 1.85 7.66
C LYS A 78 3.64 1.83 6.69
N ILE A 79 3.04 2.98 6.42
CA ILE A 79 1.98 3.10 5.42
C ILE A 79 2.57 3.61 4.11
N ILE A 80 2.27 2.90 3.02
CA ILE A 80 2.51 3.35 1.65
C ILE A 80 1.16 3.64 1.03
N ASN A 81 0.80 4.92 0.92
CA ASN A 81 -0.46 5.34 0.34
C ASN A 81 -0.30 5.49 -1.18
N ILE A 82 -0.96 4.63 -1.93
CA ILE A 82 -0.85 4.59 -3.38
C ILE A 82 -1.39 5.87 -4.00
N GLY A 83 -2.52 6.39 -3.52
CA GLY A 83 -3.12 7.62 -4.03
C GLY A 83 -2.21 8.83 -3.84
N THR A 84 -1.65 9.00 -2.66
CA THR A 84 -0.72 10.08 -2.34
C THR A 84 0.56 9.97 -3.18
N ARG A 85 1.15 8.77 -3.25
CA ARG A 85 2.35 8.52 -4.05
C ARG A 85 2.13 8.77 -5.54
N TYR A 86 0.99 8.35 -6.08
CA TYR A 86 0.64 8.59 -7.47
C TYR A 86 0.45 10.08 -7.75
N TYR A 87 -0.24 10.79 -6.85
CA TYR A 87 -0.40 12.24 -6.95
C TYR A 87 0.94 12.95 -6.97
N GLU A 88 1.80 12.69 -6.01
CA GLU A 88 3.09 13.36 -5.88
C GLU A 88 4.04 13.06 -7.06
N ASN A 89 4.10 11.82 -7.49
CA ASN A 89 5.08 11.39 -8.48
C ASN A 89 4.61 11.52 -9.93
N VAL A 90 3.32 11.51 -10.19
CA VAL A 90 2.75 11.53 -11.54
C VAL A 90 1.94 12.79 -11.79
N LEU A 91 0.86 13.00 -11.03
CA LEU A 91 -0.08 14.09 -11.30
C LEU A 91 0.51 15.48 -11.03
N ALA A 92 1.27 15.64 -9.95
CA ALA A 92 1.90 16.92 -9.62
C ALA A 92 2.88 17.36 -10.72
N LYS A 93 3.70 16.42 -11.20
CA LYS A 93 4.62 16.69 -12.33
C LYS A 93 3.90 17.06 -13.60
N ARG A 94 2.77 16.42 -13.90
CA ARG A 94 1.94 16.76 -15.06
C ARG A 94 1.31 18.14 -14.94
N LEU A 95 0.87 18.50 -13.74
CA LEU A 95 0.32 19.83 -13.46
C LEU A 95 1.40 20.92 -13.62
N GLU A 96 2.62 20.68 -13.15
CA GLU A 96 3.75 21.58 -13.37
C GLU A 96 4.06 21.76 -14.85
N VAL A 97 4.14 20.66 -15.60
CA VAL A 97 4.35 20.72 -17.06
C VAL A 97 3.21 21.46 -17.75
N SER A 98 1.96 21.27 -17.34
CA SER A 98 0.82 22.01 -17.87
C SER A 98 0.90 23.51 -17.54
N LYS A 99 1.33 23.85 -16.33
CA LYS A 99 1.52 25.24 -15.89
C LYS A 99 2.58 25.95 -16.72
N HIS A 100 3.72 25.29 -16.95
CA HIS A 100 4.77 25.79 -17.82
C HIS A 100 4.33 25.93 -19.30
N ARG A 101 3.40 25.09 -19.76
CA ARG A 101 2.77 25.24 -21.09
C ARG A 101 1.94 26.50 -21.21
N TYR A 102 1.28 26.94 -20.15
CA TYR A 102 0.53 28.21 -20.13
C TYR A 102 1.44 29.43 -20.05
N GLU A 103 2.64 29.31 -19.52
CA GLU A 103 3.55 30.44 -19.25
C GLU A 103 4.53 30.76 -20.36
N GLY A 104 4.50 30.07 -21.52
CA GLY A 104 5.34 30.48 -22.63
C GLY A 104 5.95 29.40 -23.52
N LEU A 105 5.37 28.24 -23.62
CA LEU A 105 5.84 27.21 -24.56
C LEU A 105 5.32 27.49 -25.98
N THR A 106 6.23 27.40 -26.96
CA THR A 106 5.90 27.54 -28.38
C THR A 106 5.09 26.33 -28.87
N MET A 107 4.34 26.53 -29.98
CA MET A 107 3.58 25.46 -30.63
C MET A 107 4.43 24.20 -30.97
N LYS A 108 5.73 24.34 -31.14
CA LYS A 108 6.66 23.22 -31.33
C LYS A 108 6.79 22.31 -30.10
N ASP A 109 6.69 22.90 -28.92
CA ASP A 109 6.78 22.14 -27.65
C ASP A 109 5.45 21.43 -27.33
N ILE A 110 4.34 21.98 -27.87
CA ILE A 110 3.00 21.41 -27.75
C ILE A 110 2.81 20.22 -28.73
N MET A 111 3.48 20.25 -29.89
CA MET A 111 3.39 19.22 -30.93
C MET A 111 4.41 18.10 -30.77
N ARG A 112 5.22 18.06 -29.73
CA ARG A 112 5.90 16.81 -29.39
C ARG A 112 4.82 15.78 -29.11
N PRO A 113 4.78 14.68 -29.89
CA PRO A 113 3.82 13.63 -29.59
C PRO A 113 4.03 13.26 -28.13
N SER A 114 3.01 13.48 -27.35
CA SER A 114 2.87 12.88 -26.02
C SER A 114 2.60 11.38 -26.27
N GLY A 115 3.51 10.78 -26.98
CA GLY A 115 3.68 9.36 -27.02
C GLY A 115 4.03 8.89 -25.60
N PRO A 116 4.16 7.68 -25.34
CA PRO A 116 3.88 6.84 -24.18
C PRO A 116 4.42 7.33 -22.83
N ILE A 117 4.45 8.62 -22.57
CA ILE A 117 4.83 9.24 -21.27
C ILE A 117 3.96 8.68 -20.14
N ILE A 118 2.73 8.25 -20.46
CA ILE A 118 1.81 7.65 -19.47
C ILE A 118 2.32 6.29 -19.04
N ASP A 119 2.78 5.47 -19.97
CA ASP A 119 3.24 4.12 -19.67
C ASP A 119 4.59 4.13 -18.95
N ASP A 120 5.49 5.00 -19.33
CA ASP A 120 6.80 5.15 -18.67
C ASP A 120 6.65 5.66 -17.22
N ASP A 121 5.76 6.62 -16.98
CA ASP A 121 5.51 7.13 -15.62
C ASP A 121 4.87 6.06 -14.73
N GLN A 122 3.98 5.25 -15.26
CA GLN A 122 3.37 4.14 -14.52
C GLN A 122 4.37 3.02 -14.24
N ILE A 123 5.18 2.66 -15.22
CA ILE A 123 6.25 1.67 -15.07
C ILE A 123 7.26 2.15 -14.03
N ASN A 124 7.67 3.40 -14.09
CA ASN A 124 8.59 3.99 -13.12
C ASN A 124 8.00 4.00 -11.70
N PHE A 125 6.71 4.29 -11.57
CA PHE A 125 5.99 4.26 -10.31
C PHE A 125 5.95 2.85 -9.71
N LEU A 126 5.55 1.85 -10.49
CA LEU A 126 5.51 0.45 -10.07
C LEU A 126 6.90 -0.09 -9.73
N THR A 127 7.90 0.29 -10.52
CA THR A 127 9.29 -0.10 -10.27
C THR A 127 9.80 0.47 -8.96
N ALA A 128 9.53 1.75 -8.69
CA ALA A 128 9.90 2.41 -7.45
C ALA A 128 9.22 1.75 -6.24
N LEU A 129 7.92 1.46 -6.35
CA LEU A 129 7.16 0.77 -5.31
C LEU A 129 7.70 -0.64 -5.05
N THR A 130 7.97 -1.39 -6.12
CA THR A 130 8.53 -2.75 -6.03
C THR A 130 9.90 -2.71 -5.37
N TYR A 131 10.74 -1.76 -5.73
CA TYR A 131 12.04 -1.57 -5.10
C TYR A 131 11.92 -1.24 -3.61
N GLU A 132 11.02 -0.35 -3.25
CA GLU A 132 10.76 0.03 -1.85
C GLU A 132 10.31 -1.19 -1.01
N VAL A 133 9.38 -1.98 -1.54
CA VAL A 133 8.92 -3.22 -0.88
C VAL A 133 10.04 -4.25 -0.77
N SER A 134 10.83 -4.43 -1.84
CA SER A 134 11.94 -5.37 -1.87
C SER A 134 13.08 -4.99 -0.93
N SER A 135 13.17 -3.71 -0.55
CA SER A 135 14.19 -3.20 0.38
C SER A 135 13.84 -3.42 1.85
N ILE A 136 12.66 -3.93 2.14
CA ILE A 136 12.23 -4.17 3.53
C ILE A 136 12.99 -5.36 4.10
N PRO A 137 13.74 -5.19 5.20
CA PRO A 137 14.47 -6.28 5.80
C PRO A 137 13.52 -7.34 6.39
N PRO A 138 13.81 -8.62 6.20
CA PRO A 138 13.04 -9.70 6.83
C PRO A 138 13.32 -9.76 8.35
N PRO A 139 12.41 -10.31 9.16
CA PRO A 139 11.07 -10.72 8.76
C PRO A 139 10.15 -9.50 8.52
N PHE A 140 9.32 -9.57 7.51
CA PHE A 140 8.36 -8.51 7.23
C PHE A 140 6.95 -9.06 6.98
N ARG A 141 5.98 -8.21 7.23
CA ARG A 141 4.57 -8.46 6.97
C ARG A 141 4.04 -7.37 6.02
N LEU A 142 3.56 -7.77 4.87
CA LEU A 142 3.03 -6.88 3.85
C LEU A 142 1.52 -7.06 3.75
N ILE A 143 0.81 -5.96 3.85
CA ILE A 143 -0.64 -5.92 3.69
C ILE A 143 -0.98 -5.01 2.50
N VAL A 144 -1.89 -5.46 1.65
CA VAL A 144 -2.51 -4.66 0.59
C VAL A 144 -4.01 -4.66 0.86
N ASP A 145 -4.58 -3.50 1.15
CA ASP A 145 -5.95 -3.38 1.63
C ASP A 145 -7.01 -3.66 0.56
N SER A 146 -6.68 -3.43 -0.70
CA SER A 146 -7.56 -3.68 -1.84
C SER A 146 -6.75 -3.93 -3.11
N LEU A 147 -7.26 -4.76 -3.98
CA LEU A 147 -6.72 -5.07 -5.30
C LEU A 147 -7.63 -4.52 -6.39
#